data_4bb076e540878ed956a1fbed6c9eef6f
#
_entry.id   4bb076e540878ed956a1fbed6c9eef6f
#
_cell.length_a   1.000
_cell.length_b   1.000
_cell.length_c   1.000
_cell.angle_alpha   90.00
_cell.angle_beta   90.00
_cell.angle_gamma   90.00
#
_symmetry.space_group_name_H-M   'P 1'
#
loop_
_entity.id
_entity.type
_entity.pdbx_description
1 polymer ?
#
loop_
_entity_poly.entity_id
_entity_poly.type
_entity_poly.pdbx_seq_one_letter_code
_entity_poly.pdbx_strand_id
1 'polypeptide(L)'
;MKLIHIIGILLFTSLFTACDLIGDIDSIQPQYQLEEDNYVTNTKSAEQALNGVYQSWRAWGISPFRVHLSVLSGGITTVGEISGISGFSTNDVEIDNIAIQDLYSSLYNTINSANYLIEALEAGRAIGLDPTRKDEIIGECKFHRAMAHFMLLRQFGQFYDEQSEYGIVLRKEPYRPGTAIAKRDKVADCYAFILQDLSDASDKAPEALTAGSRITRLTAKALKARVLLYQKNYSQAAQLAQEVINEAPNYGYGLETNDWSQLFLLHYNHPEVLFAPYTYGAEENCAISIERTMTSAYTNTLSSEWAAQSGDLEADPRFAATFQNSSSKTGNGKYPYAASDRNSVGNGYIFIRLGEVYLIHAEAEARQGSAHYAEARASLKTVTDRAGYPEDLVDNIPDNKLLEAIRQHKWLELVAENGEEWFDLVRYTQSGDLAYGSVKSSLTSEWQLILPIPEKARSGNKLLTQNPQY
;
A
#
# COMPACT_ATOMS: atom_id res chain seq x y z
N MET A 1 -63.06 39.65 38.85
CA MET A 1 -61.60 39.72 39.04
C MET A 1 -60.97 38.49 39.73
N LYS A 2 -61.55 37.89 40.76
CA LYS A 2 -60.94 36.74 41.46
C LYS A 2 -60.83 35.45 40.62
N LEU A 3 -61.71 35.23 39.65
CA LEU A 3 -61.73 34.00 38.84
C LEU A 3 -60.61 34.02 37.75
N ILE A 4 -60.26 35.21 37.21
CA ILE A 4 -59.20 35.39 36.21
C ILE A 4 -57.81 35.18 36.82
N HIS A 5 -57.63 35.53 38.11
CA HIS A 5 -56.35 35.28 38.80
C HIS A 5 -56.11 33.80 39.14
N ILE A 6 -57.17 33.02 39.40
CA ILE A 6 -57.07 31.60 39.65
C ILE A 6 -56.75 30.83 38.38
N ILE A 7 -57.31 31.20 37.23
CA ILE A 7 -57.00 30.62 35.92
C ILE A 7 -55.55 30.93 35.48
N GLY A 8 -55.08 32.14 35.77
CA GLY A 8 -53.69 32.54 35.49
C GLY A 8 -52.66 31.78 36.33
N ILE A 9 -52.96 31.49 37.58
CA ILE A 9 -52.07 30.75 38.47
C ILE A 9 -52.07 29.26 38.10
N LEU A 10 -53.20 28.67 37.68
CA LEU A 10 -53.27 27.29 37.20
C LEU A 10 -52.57 27.09 35.83
N LEU A 11 -52.59 28.07 34.93
CA LEU A 11 -51.81 28.03 33.69
C LEU A 11 -50.29 28.19 33.91
N PHE A 12 -49.88 28.90 34.94
CA PHE A 12 -48.47 29.11 35.24
C PHE A 12 -47.80 27.92 35.97
N THR A 13 -48.57 27.16 36.73
CA THR A 13 -48.09 25.94 37.39
C THR A 13 -48.01 24.73 36.45
N SER A 14 -48.74 24.70 35.33
CA SER A 14 -48.67 23.64 34.33
C SER A 14 -47.45 23.78 33.39
N LEU A 15 -46.75 24.92 33.41
CA LEU A 15 -45.53 25.12 32.63
C LEU A 15 -44.25 24.56 33.29
N PHE A 16 -44.28 24.17 34.55
CA PHE A 16 -43.13 23.64 35.27
C PHE A 16 -43.10 22.11 35.37
N THR A 17 -44.14 21.41 34.91
CA THR A 17 -44.18 19.93 34.91
C THR A 17 -43.88 19.33 33.51
N ALA A 18 -43.57 20.15 32.53
CA ALA A 18 -43.23 19.68 31.16
C ALA A 18 -41.75 19.31 30.97
N CYS A 19 -40.87 19.52 31.97
CA CYS A 19 -39.47 19.20 31.84
C CYS A 19 -39.08 17.74 32.07
N ASP A 20 -39.98 16.93 32.69
CA ASP A 20 -39.67 15.50 32.91
C ASP A 20 -40.21 14.56 31.82
N LEU A 21 -40.84 15.10 30.77
CA LEU A 21 -41.37 14.29 29.65
C LEU A 21 -40.41 14.22 28.45
N ILE A 22 -39.35 15.00 28.45
CA ILE A 22 -38.25 14.84 27.51
C ILE A 22 -37.26 13.95 28.23
N GLY A 23 -37.36 12.65 28.02
CA GLY A 23 -36.35 11.70 28.45
C GLY A 23 -35.01 12.24 28.02
N ASP A 24 -34.03 12.04 28.86
CA ASP A 24 -32.65 12.49 28.73
C ASP A 24 -32.18 12.31 27.27
N ILE A 25 -32.13 13.41 26.51
CA ILE A 25 -31.74 13.37 25.09
C ILE A 25 -30.34 12.81 24.96
N ASP A 26 -29.51 12.95 26.00
CA ASP A 26 -28.17 12.38 26.09
C ASP A 26 -28.20 10.85 26.26
N SER A 27 -29.35 10.26 26.60
CA SER A 27 -29.55 8.81 26.70
C SER A 27 -30.09 8.16 25.41
N ILE A 28 -30.50 8.96 24.41
CA ILE A 28 -30.92 8.46 23.11
C ILE A 28 -29.69 8.11 22.28
N GLN A 29 -29.26 6.89 22.40
CA GLN A 29 -28.22 6.37 21.50
C GLN A 29 -28.79 6.27 20.08
N PRO A 30 -28.14 6.82 19.06
CA PRO A 30 -28.56 6.64 17.69
C PRO A 30 -28.57 5.14 17.35
N GLN A 31 -29.73 4.63 16.93
CA GLN A 31 -29.99 3.20 16.72
C GLN A 31 -29.05 2.54 15.69
N TYR A 32 -28.22 3.33 15.00
CA TYR A 32 -27.29 2.93 13.95
C TYR A 32 -25.87 3.46 14.15
N GLN A 33 -25.54 4.08 15.27
CA GLN A 33 -24.19 4.49 15.62
C GLN A 33 -23.54 3.42 16.49
N LEU A 34 -22.55 2.72 15.94
CA LEU A 34 -21.72 1.82 16.72
C LEU A 34 -20.87 2.67 17.67
N GLU A 35 -21.12 2.57 18.95
CA GLU A 35 -20.24 3.15 19.96
C GLU A 35 -18.94 2.36 20.00
N GLU A 36 -17.84 3.04 20.32
CA GLU A 36 -16.51 2.46 20.42
C GLU A 36 -16.46 1.19 21.28
N ASP A 37 -17.23 1.17 22.40
CA ASP A 37 -17.27 0.04 23.31
C ASP A 37 -18.14 -1.13 22.83
N ASN A 38 -19.04 -0.91 21.87
CA ASN A 38 -19.96 -1.91 21.34
C ASN A 38 -19.58 -2.46 19.96
N TYR A 39 -18.50 -1.99 19.39
CA TYR A 39 -18.07 -2.38 18.06
C TYR A 39 -17.58 -3.84 17.98
N VAL A 40 -16.82 -4.31 18.98
CA VAL A 40 -16.33 -5.69 19.10
C VAL A 40 -16.79 -6.26 20.43
N THR A 41 -17.70 -7.22 20.40
CA THR A 41 -18.30 -7.84 21.61
C THR A 41 -18.20 -9.36 21.64
N ASN A 42 -17.94 -9.99 20.50
CA ASN A 42 -17.88 -11.45 20.36
C ASN A 42 -17.06 -11.86 19.14
N THR A 43 -16.86 -13.17 18.93
CA THR A 43 -16.12 -13.72 17.80
C THR A 43 -16.59 -13.18 16.45
N LYS A 44 -17.92 -13.13 16.22
CA LYS A 44 -18.47 -12.67 14.93
C LYS A 44 -18.14 -11.21 14.66
N SER A 45 -18.32 -10.34 15.65
CA SER A 45 -18.01 -8.91 15.49
C SER A 45 -16.51 -8.65 15.34
N ALA A 46 -15.64 -9.46 15.98
CA ALA A 46 -14.19 -9.38 15.77
C ALA A 46 -13.79 -9.73 14.33
N GLU A 47 -14.34 -10.81 13.75
CA GLU A 47 -14.09 -11.19 12.35
C GLU A 47 -14.67 -10.16 11.37
N GLN A 48 -15.82 -9.57 11.67
CA GLN A 48 -16.39 -8.49 10.85
C GLN A 48 -15.51 -7.23 10.90
N ALA A 49 -14.99 -6.88 12.07
CA ALA A 49 -14.05 -5.77 12.22
C ALA A 49 -12.75 -6.01 11.45
N LEU A 50 -12.20 -7.22 11.50
CA LEU A 50 -11.06 -7.61 10.69
C LEU A 50 -11.34 -7.50 9.19
N ASN A 51 -12.52 -7.94 8.73
CA ASN A 51 -12.93 -7.74 7.34
C ASN A 51 -12.96 -6.26 6.97
N GLY A 52 -13.37 -5.38 7.88
CA GLY A 52 -13.31 -3.92 7.70
C GLY A 52 -11.88 -3.40 7.51
N VAL A 53 -10.90 -3.94 8.25
CA VAL A 53 -9.49 -3.60 8.06
C VAL A 53 -8.99 -4.00 6.66
N TYR A 54 -9.31 -5.21 6.19
CA TYR A 54 -9.00 -5.64 4.83
C TYR A 54 -9.70 -4.80 3.77
N GLN A 55 -10.97 -4.43 4.01
CA GLN A 55 -11.77 -3.60 3.11
C GLN A 55 -11.17 -2.20 2.90
N SER A 56 -10.49 -1.65 3.91
CA SER A 56 -9.91 -0.31 3.84
C SER A 56 -8.88 -0.15 2.72
N TRP A 57 -8.21 -1.24 2.29
CA TRP A 57 -7.27 -1.23 1.17
C TRP A 57 -7.92 -0.99 -0.19
N ARG A 58 -9.24 -1.06 -0.28
CA ARG A 58 -10.04 -0.80 -1.47
C ARG A 58 -10.55 0.63 -1.53
N ALA A 59 -10.13 1.49 -0.59
CA ALA A 59 -10.49 2.90 -0.57
C ALA A 59 -10.07 3.62 -1.85
N TRP A 60 -10.91 4.52 -2.29
CA TRP A 60 -10.68 5.35 -3.49
C TRP A 60 -9.31 6.05 -3.48
N GLY A 61 -8.84 6.52 -2.33
CA GLY A 61 -7.55 7.19 -2.23
C GLY A 61 -6.33 6.28 -2.43
N ILE A 62 -6.46 4.96 -2.20
CA ILE A 62 -5.34 4.01 -2.34
C ILE A 62 -5.27 3.47 -3.77
N SER A 63 -6.41 3.16 -4.32
CA SER A 63 -6.58 2.41 -5.54
C SER A 63 -5.96 3.05 -6.79
N PRO A 64 -6.19 4.33 -7.14
CA PRO A 64 -5.64 4.95 -8.34
C PRO A 64 -4.19 5.42 -8.17
N PHE A 65 -3.68 5.45 -6.93
CA PHE A 65 -2.39 6.09 -6.63
C PHE A 65 -1.19 5.39 -7.29
N ARG A 66 -1.33 4.16 -7.70
CA ARG A 66 -0.30 3.40 -8.43
C ARG A 66 0.05 4.02 -9.77
N VAL A 67 -0.98 4.40 -10.51
CA VAL A 67 -0.81 5.11 -11.79
C VAL A 67 -0.11 6.44 -11.55
N HIS A 68 -0.47 7.16 -10.48
CA HIS A 68 0.21 8.41 -10.11
C HIS A 68 1.71 8.18 -9.84
N LEU A 69 2.08 7.12 -9.12
CA LEU A 69 3.49 6.78 -8.88
C LEU A 69 4.23 6.37 -10.15
N SER A 70 3.57 5.63 -11.04
CA SER A 70 4.16 5.26 -12.33
C SER A 70 4.37 6.48 -13.24
N VAL A 71 3.47 7.49 -13.18
CA VAL A 71 3.68 8.78 -13.87
C VAL A 71 4.82 9.57 -13.20
N LEU A 72 4.87 9.55 -11.87
CA LEU A 72 5.93 10.22 -11.09
C LEU A 72 7.31 9.66 -11.43
N SER A 73 7.41 8.34 -11.65
CA SER A 73 8.67 7.67 -12.05
C SER A 73 9.04 7.90 -13.52
N GLY A 74 8.08 8.30 -14.37
CA GLY A 74 8.24 8.30 -15.83
C GLY A 74 8.02 6.95 -16.49
N GLY A 75 7.59 5.93 -15.72
CA GLY A 75 7.28 4.60 -16.24
C GLY A 75 6.10 4.56 -17.20
N ILE A 76 5.15 5.47 -17.01
CA ILE A 76 4.02 5.70 -17.93
C ILE A 76 3.81 7.19 -18.15
N THR A 77 3.19 7.54 -19.28
CA THR A 77 2.67 8.89 -19.54
C THR A 77 1.16 8.86 -19.60
N THR A 78 0.50 9.94 -19.19
CA THR A 78 -0.96 10.03 -19.23
C THR A 78 -1.45 10.63 -20.54
N VAL A 79 -2.55 10.08 -21.09
CA VAL A 79 -3.31 10.70 -22.18
C VAL A 79 -4.64 11.18 -21.61
N GLY A 80 -4.79 12.48 -21.46
CA GLY A 80 -5.97 13.10 -20.87
C GLY A 80 -5.85 13.38 -19.36
N GLU A 81 -6.89 13.99 -18.81
CA GLU A 81 -6.94 14.35 -17.41
C GLU A 81 -7.37 13.16 -16.55
N ILE A 82 -6.52 12.81 -15.59
CA ILE A 82 -6.85 11.91 -14.48
C ILE A 82 -6.99 12.75 -13.23
N SER A 83 -8.02 12.50 -12.43
CA SER A 83 -8.25 13.25 -11.20
C SER A 83 -7.02 13.24 -10.30
N GLY A 84 -6.53 14.40 -9.92
CA GLY A 84 -5.38 14.58 -9.05
C GLY A 84 -4.00 14.28 -9.68
N ILE A 85 -3.90 14.06 -11.01
CA ILE A 85 -2.62 13.74 -11.68
C ILE A 85 -1.73 14.96 -11.91
N SER A 86 -2.26 16.17 -11.71
CA SER A 86 -1.52 17.42 -11.89
C SER A 86 -0.23 17.40 -11.07
N GLY A 87 0.88 17.82 -11.68
CA GLY A 87 2.19 17.86 -11.06
C GLY A 87 2.97 16.54 -11.04
N PHE A 88 2.32 15.39 -11.22
CA PHE A 88 3.04 14.08 -11.19
C PHE A 88 3.95 13.90 -12.40
N SER A 89 3.54 14.33 -13.58
CA SER A 89 4.39 14.24 -14.79
C SER A 89 5.62 15.14 -14.74
N THR A 90 5.53 16.24 -14.00
CA THR A 90 6.61 17.25 -13.84
C THR A 90 7.39 17.11 -12.54
N ASN A 91 7.01 16.17 -11.67
CA ASN A 91 7.54 16.03 -10.30
C ASN A 91 7.37 17.30 -9.44
N ASP A 92 6.25 18.00 -9.64
CA ASP A 92 5.91 19.26 -8.96
C ASP A 92 4.46 19.19 -8.44
N VAL A 93 4.24 18.31 -7.44
CA VAL A 93 2.92 18.03 -6.88
C VAL A 93 2.58 19.04 -5.80
N GLU A 94 1.47 19.76 -5.98
CA GLU A 94 1.02 20.80 -5.06
C GLU A 94 0.44 20.24 -3.75
N ILE A 95 0.55 21.04 -2.67
CA ILE A 95 0.11 20.65 -1.31
C ILE A 95 -1.41 20.42 -1.18
N ASP A 96 -2.20 21.01 -2.07
CA ASP A 96 -3.66 20.90 -2.13
C ASP A 96 -4.16 19.83 -3.10
N ASN A 97 -3.23 19.08 -3.72
CA ASN A 97 -3.58 18.02 -4.66
C ASN A 97 -4.48 16.96 -4.01
N ILE A 98 -5.64 16.72 -4.64
CA ILE A 98 -6.68 15.84 -4.07
C ILE A 98 -6.22 14.38 -3.95
N ALA A 99 -5.39 13.87 -4.87
CA ALA A 99 -4.95 12.49 -4.82
C ALA A 99 -4.06 12.22 -3.60
N ILE A 100 -3.14 13.13 -3.27
CA ILE A 100 -2.31 12.98 -2.06
C ILE A 100 -3.13 13.13 -0.77
N GLN A 101 -4.17 13.97 -0.77
CA GLN A 101 -5.07 14.12 0.38
C GLN A 101 -5.85 12.83 0.63
N ASP A 102 -6.44 12.27 -0.42
CA ASP A 102 -7.25 11.06 -0.34
C ASP A 102 -6.39 9.84 0.07
N LEU A 103 -5.19 9.72 -0.49
CA LEU A 103 -4.25 8.68 -0.09
C LEU A 103 -3.86 8.78 1.39
N TYR A 104 -3.43 9.97 1.82
CA TYR A 104 -3.00 10.24 3.18
C TYR A 104 -4.11 9.87 4.18
N SER A 105 -5.32 10.34 3.91
CA SER A 105 -6.49 10.06 4.75
C SER A 105 -6.85 8.57 4.78
N SER A 106 -6.82 7.90 3.62
CA SER A 106 -7.16 6.48 3.51
C SER A 106 -6.18 5.60 4.27
N LEU A 107 -4.88 5.89 4.20
CA LEU A 107 -3.86 5.13 4.94
C LEU A 107 -4.01 5.31 6.46
N TYR A 108 -4.26 6.53 6.95
CA TYR A 108 -4.52 6.73 8.38
C TYR A 108 -5.84 6.12 8.84
N ASN A 109 -6.85 6.03 7.99
CA ASN A 109 -8.09 5.29 8.30
C ASN A 109 -7.82 3.78 8.44
N THR A 110 -6.98 3.19 7.58
CA THR A 110 -6.55 1.80 7.72
C THR A 110 -5.84 1.56 9.05
N ILE A 111 -4.88 2.43 9.41
CA ILE A 111 -4.17 2.38 10.69
C ILE A 111 -5.15 2.46 11.85
N ASN A 112 -6.09 3.38 11.78
CA ASN A 112 -7.08 3.59 12.85
C ASN A 112 -7.98 2.37 13.04
N SER A 113 -8.48 1.78 11.95
CA SER A 113 -9.28 0.55 11.99
C SER A 113 -8.52 -0.61 12.62
N ALA A 114 -7.24 -0.78 12.28
CA ALA A 114 -6.38 -1.79 12.90
C ALA A 114 -6.17 -1.53 14.39
N ASN A 115 -5.92 -0.28 14.78
CA ASN A 115 -5.72 0.11 16.18
C ASN A 115 -6.96 -0.16 17.05
N TYR A 116 -8.16 0.18 16.56
CA TYR A 116 -9.41 -0.10 17.27
C TYR A 116 -9.61 -1.59 17.51
N LEU A 117 -9.33 -2.43 16.51
CA LEU A 117 -9.50 -3.87 16.67
C LEU A 117 -8.44 -4.45 17.61
N ILE A 118 -7.18 -4.04 17.50
CA ILE A 118 -6.12 -4.47 18.42
C ILE A 118 -6.53 -4.14 19.86
N GLU A 119 -6.89 -2.88 20.13
CA GLU A 119 -7.27 -2.44 21.48
C GLU A 119 -8.48 -3.23 22.02
N ALA A 120 -9.51 -3.43 21.21
CA ALA A 120 -10.71 -4.19 21.61
C ALA A 120 -10.37 -5.65 21.99
N LEU A 121 -9.48 -6.29 21.22
CA LEU A 121 -9.05 -7.65 21.47
C LEU A 121 -8.14 -7.76 22.71
N GLU A 122 -7.22 -6.82 22.88
CA GLU A 122 -6.34 -6.77 24.05
C GLU A 122 -7.14 -6.50 25.35
N ALA A 123 -8.20 -5.68 25.26
CA ALA A 123 -9.14 -5.45 26.35
C ALA A 123 -10.08 -6.63 26.62
N GLY A 124 -10.00 -7.72 25.83
CA GLY A 124 -10.84 -8.92 26.04
C GLY A 124 -12.32 -8.73 25.67
N ARG A 125 -12.65 -7.74 24.84
CA ARG A 125 -14.06 -7.42 24.50
C ARG A 125 -14.71 -8.51 23.62
N ALA A 126 -13.94 -9.28 22.84
CA ALA A 126 -14.44 -10.32 21.95
C ALA A 126 -14.78 -11.61 22.73
N ILE A 127 -15.90 -11.63 23.42
CA ILE A 127 -16.33 -12.78 24.25
C ILE A 127 -16.48 -14.04 23.35
N GLY A 128 -15.88 -15.15 23.80
CA GLY A 128 -15.94 -16.43 23.10
C GLY A 128 -14.96 -16.58 21.91
N LEU A 129 -14.13 -15.58 21.65
CA LEU A 129 -13.06 -15.71 20.65
C LEU A 129 -11.96 -16.65 21.18
N ASP A 130 -11.57 -17.60 20.35
CA ASP A 130 -10.47 -18.52 20.66
C ASP A 130 -9.15 -17.73 20.85
N PRO A 131 -8.32 -18.07 21.85
CA PRO A 131 -7.08 -17.34 22.12
C PRO A 131 -6.08 -17.36 20.95
N THR A 132 -5.97 -18.48 20.23
CA THR A 132 -5.10 -18.59 19.06
C THR A 132 -5.61 -17.66 17.94
N ARG A 133 -6.94 -17.69 17.68
CA ARG A 133 -7.53 -16.82 16.67
C ARG A 133 -7.42 -15.34 17.06
N LYS A 134 -7.53 -15.01 18.35
CA LYS A 134 -7.27 -13.66 18.84
C LYS A 134 -5.86 -13.18 18.48
N ASP A 135 -4.84 -14.01 18.74
CA ASP A 135 -3.46 -13.68 18.42
C ASP A 135 -3.25 -13.54 16.91
N GLU A 136 -3.86 -14.41 16.11
CA GLU A 136 -3.83 -14.31 14.65
C GLU A 136 -4.43 -12.98 14.16
N ILE A 137 -5.61 -12.60 14.65
CA ILE A 137 -6.27 -11.32 14.27
C ILE A 137 -5.40 -10.13 14.64
N ILE A 138 -4.76 -10.15 15.81
CA ILE A 138 -3.83 -9.10 16.23
C ILE A 138 -2.61 -9.05 15.28
N GLY A 139 -2.07 -10.20 14.87
CA GLY A 139 -1.00 -10.29 13.89
C GLY A 139 -1.40 -9.71 12.53
N GLU A 140 -2.59 -10.07 12.04
CA GLU A 140 -3.15 -9.51 10.80
C GLU A 140 -3.31 -7.98 10.90
N CYS A 141 -3.86 -7.46 11.99
CA CYS A 141 -4.00 -6.01 12.21
C CYS A 141 -2.65 -5.29 12.27
N LYS A 142 -1.64 -5.87 12.93
CA LYS A 142 -0.29 -5.30 12.98
C LYS A 142 0.35 -5.28 11.60
N PHE A 143 0.17 -6.30 10.77
CA PHE A 143 0.59 -6.27 9.38
C PHE A 143 -0.01 -5.08 8.63
N HIS A 144 -1.33 -4.89 8.69
CA HIS A 144 -2.01 -3.82 7.98
C HIS A 144 -1.58 -2.43 8.50
N ARG A 145 -1.39 -2.30 9.80
CA ARG A 145 -0.88 -1.07 10.42
C ARG A 145 0.54 -0.74 9.97
N ALA A 146 1.42 -1.74 9.95
CA ALA A 146 2.79 -1.60 9.47
C ALA A 146 2.84 -1.23 7.98
N MET A 147 2.07 -1.92 7.14
CA MET A 147 2.01 -1.67 5.70
C MET A 147 1.52 -0.25 5.41
N ALA A 148 0.49 0.23 6.12
CA ALA A 148 -0.03 1.58 5.95
C ALA A 148 0.98 2.65 6.41
N HIS A 149 1.65 2.46 7.56
CA HIS A 149 2.73 3.34 7.99
C HIS A 149 3.91 3.35 7.02
N PHE A 150 4.29 2.19 6.48
CA PHE A 150 5.36 2.09 5.49
C PHE A 150 4.99 2.81 4.18
N MET A 151 3.76 2.68 3.72
CA MET A 151 3.29 3.44 2.55
C MET A 151 3.30 4.95 2.80
N LEU A 152 2.88 5.41 3.99
CA LEU A 152 2.99 6.82 4.38
C LEU A 152 4.45 7.29 4.42
N LEU A 153 5.33 6.50 5.03
CA LEU A 153 6.75 6.84 5.16
C LEU A 153 7.41 6.99 3.79
N ARG A 154 7.18 6.03 2.87
CA ARG A 154 7.77 6.05 1.53
C ARG A 154 7.33 7.25 0.68
N GLN A 155 6.13 7.75 0.92
CA GLN A 155 5.55 8.80 0.07
C GLN A 155 5.72 10.19 0.65
N PHE A 156 5.63 10.32 1.98
CA PHE A 156 5.59 11.63 2.66
C PHE A 156 6.76 11.86 3.61
N GLY A 157 7.63 10.88 3.83
CA GLY A 157 8.81 10.98 4.66
C GLY A 157 10.10 10.79 3.87
N GLN A 158 11.20 11.30 4.40
CA GLN A 158 12.54 11.09 3.84
C GLN A 158 13.05 9.67 4.16
N PHE A 159 12.31 8.67 3.71
CA PHE A 159 12.50 7.26 4.02
C PHE A 159 13.91 6.72 3.70
N TYR A 160 14.63 7.39 2.83
CA TYR A 160 15.97 7.05 2.37
C TYR A 160 17.09 7.50 3.33
N ASP A 161 16.75 8.32 4.34
CA ASP A 161 17.68 8.83 5.36
C ASP A 161 17.15 8.57 6.78
N GLU A 162 17.69 7.55 7.46
CA GLU A 162 17.30 7.21 8.84
C GLU A 162 17.59 8.30 9.86
N GLN A 163 18.52 9.23 9.57
CA GLN A 163 18.85 10.32 10.48
C GLN A 163 17.85 11.49 10.36
N SER A 164 16.98 11.46 9.38
CA SER A 164 16.03 12.54 9.12
C SER A 164 14.95 12.65 10.21
N GLU A 165 14.64 13.91 10.58
CA GLU A 165 13.49 14.27 11.41
C GLU A 165 12.16 14.25 10.61
N TYR A 166 12.21 14.09 9.28
CA TYR A 166 11.06 14.13 8.38
C TYR A 166 10.50 12.71 8.12
N GLY A 167 10.17 11.98 9.20
CA GLY A 167 9.40 10.74 9.09
C GLY A 167 7.90 11.02 8.95
N ILE A 168 7.04 10.30 9.65
CA ILE A 168 5.59 10.46 9.65
C ILE A 168 5.04 10.55 11.07
N VAL A 169 3.75 10.83 11.22
CA VAL A 169 3.09 10.69 12.54
C VAL A 169 2.77 9.23 12.77
N LEU A 170 3.42 8.59 13.74
CA LEU A 170 3.08 7.24 14.14
C LEU A 170 1.80 7.22 14.98
N ARG A 171 0.80 6.46 14.52
CA ARG A 171 -0.44 6.23 15.25
C ARG A 171 -0.44 4.81 15.81
N LYS A 172 -0.08 4.69 17.11
CA LYS A 172 0.06 3.43 17.84
C LYS A 172 -1.24 2.99 18.52
N GLU A 173 -2.16 3.93 18.68
CA GLU A 173 -3.45 3.80 19.36
C GLU A 173 -4.58 4.36 18.52
N PRO A 174 -5.84 4.00 18.79
CA PRO A 174 -6.99 4.60 18.13
C PRO A 174 -6.99 6.13 18.19
N TYR A 175 -7.45 6.75 17.11
CA TYR A 175 -7.61 8.19 17.08
C TYR A 175 -8.69 8.63 18.07
N ARG A 176 -8.33 9.58 18.93
CA ARG A 176 -9.22 10.25 19.87
C ARG A 176 -8.95 11.75 19.84
N PRO A 177 -9.94 12.59 20.22
CA PRO A 177 -9.74 14.05 20.18
C PRO A 177 -8.49 14.54 20.90
N GLY A 178 -8.11 13.89 22.00
CA GLY A 178 -6.90 14.24 22.78
C GLY A 178 -5.58 13.84 22.10
N THR A 179 -5.59 12.92 21.14
CA THR A 179 -4.39 12.44 20.42
C THR A 179 -4.32 12.95 18.98
N ALA A 180 -5.28 13.78 18.56
CA ALA A 180 -5.40 14.29 17.19
C ALA A 180 -4.15 15.06 16.73
N ILE A 181 -3.62 15.92 17.61
CA ILE A 181 -2.51 16.82 17.30
C ILE A 181 -1.20 16.16 17.74
N ALA A 182 -0.35 15.86 16.77
CA ALA A 182 0.96 15.23 17.00
C ALA A 182 1.99 15.72 15.96
N LYS A 183 3.24 15.81 16.38
CA LYS A 183 4.37 16.06 15.47
C LYS A 183 4.77 14.79 14.73
N ARG A 184 5.55 14.94 13.68
CA ARG A 184 6.20 13.81 12.99
C ARG A 184 7.20 13.12 13.90
N ASP A 185 7.30 11.82 13.78
CA ASP A 185 8.37 11.01 14.36
C ASP A 185 9.58 10.99 13.41
N LYS A 186 10.75 10.64 13.92
CA LYS A 186 11.96 10.45 13.11
C LYS A 186 11.82 9.26 12.18
N VAL A 187 12.55 9.26 11.07
CA VAL A 187 12.56 8.15 10.14
C VAL A 187 13.00 6.85 10.82
N ALA A 188 14.04 6.89 11.65
CA ALA A 188 14.49 5.72 12.42
C ALA A 188 13.39 5.13 13.31
N ASP A 189 12.64 6.00 14.03
CA ASP A 189 11.53 5.56 14.89
C ASP A 189 10.40 4.96 14.08
N CYS A 190 10.14 5.50 12.86
CA CYS A 190 9.15 4.95 11.94
C CYS A 190 9.55 3.54 11.50
N TYR A 191 10.79 3.32 11.07
CA TYR A 191 11.27 1.99 10.69
C TYR A 191 11.22 1.02 11.87
N ALA A 192 11.66 1.42 13.05
CA ALA A 192 11.64 0.57 14.24
C ALA A 192 10.22 0.10 14.57
N PHE A 193 9.23 0.99 14.52
CA PHE A 193 7.84 0.64 14.79
C PHE A 193 7.24 -0.28 13.70
N ILE A 194 7.48 0.02 12.43
CA ILE A 194 7.03 -0.79 11.29
C ILE A 194 7.61 -2.21 11.38
N LEU A 195 8.92 -2.33 11.62
CA LEU A 195 9.59 -3.63 11.72
C LEU A 195 9.15 -4.43 12.95
N GLN A 196 8.83 -3.76 14.08
CA GLN A 196 8.27 -4.45 15.25
C GLN A 196 6.89 -5.04 14.94
N ASP A 197 5.99 -4.26 14.33
CA ASP A 197 4.67 -4.76 13.93
C ASP A 197 4.77 -5.92 12.93
N LEU A 198 5.71 -5.86 11.97
CA LEU A 198 5.93 -6.95 11.01
C LEU A 198 6.56 -8.18 11.66
N SER A 199 7.39 -8.02 12.70
CA SER A 199 7.89 -9.14 13.49
C SER A 199 6.74 -9.85 14.20
N ASP A 200 5.91 -9.09 14.90
CA ASP A 200 4.74 -9.64 15.59
C ASP A 200 3.76 -10.32 14.62
N ALA A 201 3.57 -9.75 13.43
CA ALA A 201 2.75 -10.36 12.38
C ALA A 201 3.36 -11.67 11.84
N SER A 202 4.69 -11.71 11.65
CA SER A 202 5.40 -12.91 11.21
C SER A 202 5.29 -14.07 12.21
N ASP A 203 5.14 -13.75 13.49
CA ASP A 203 5.01 -14.74 14.56
C ASP A 203 3.55 -15.18 14.79
N LYS A 204 2.60 -14.26 14.65
CA LYS A 204 1.22 -14.43 15.12
C LYS A 204 0.18 -14.59 14.02
N ALA A 205 0.37 -14.01 12.84
CA ALA A 205 -0.58 -14.15 11.74
C ALA A 205 -0.83 -15.64 11.37
N PRO A 206 -1.93 -15.96 10.66
CA PRO A 206 -2.19 -17.34 10.25
C PRO A 206 -1.02 -17.95 9.45
N GLU A 207 -0.74 -19.21 9.67
CA GLU A 207 0.37 -19.91 9.02
C GLU A 207 0.09 -20.14 7.53
N ALA A 208 -1.10 -20.62 7.21
CA ALA A 208 -1.51 -20.89 5.84
C ALA A 208 -2.96 -20.47 5.58
N LEU A 209 -3.22 -20.01 4.37
CA LEU A 209 -4.56 -19.64 3.91
C LEU A 209 -4.82 -20.17 2.50
N THR A 210 -6.09 -20.20 2.14
CA THR A 210 -6.56 -20.73 0.84
C THR A 210 -6.53 -19.70 -0.28
N ALA A 211 -6.24 -18.42 0.01
CA ALA A 211 -6.21 -17.36 -1.00
C ALA A 211 -5.33 -16.17 -0.57
N GLY A 212 -4.61 -15.56 -1.50
CA GLY A 212 -3.79 -14.37 -1.29
C GLY A 212 -4.57 -13.07 -1.02
N SER A 213 -5.89 -13.15 -0.78
CA SER A 213 -6.70 -12.03 -0.28
C SER A 213 -6.58 -11.83 1.24
N ARG A 214 -5.93 -12.77 1.93
CA ARG A 214 -5.59 -12.68 3.35
C ARG A 214 -4.09 -12.81 3.52
N ILE A 215 -3.57 -12.19 4.56
CA ILE A 215 -2.14 -12.28 4.86
C ILE A 215 -1.84 -13.52 5.71
N THR A 216 -0.61 -14.01 5.56
CA THR A 216 -0.05 -15.09 6.36
C THR A 216 1.26 -14.63 7.01
N ARG A 217 1.85 -15.47 7.86
CA ARG A 217 3.21 -15.25 8.39
C ARG A 217 4.21 -15.06 7.25
N LEU A 218 4.08 -15.82 6.17
CA LEU A 218 4.94 -15.71 4.99
C LEU A 218 4.79 -14.34 4.30
N THR A 219 3.56 -13.85 4.19
CA THR A 219 3.27 -12.51 3.66
C THR A 219 3.93 -11.42 4.52
N ALA A 220 3.87 -11.57 5.85
CA ALA A 220 4.49 -10.63 6.77
C ALA A 220 6.03 -10.63 6.65
N LYS A 221 6.66 -11.80 6.52
CA LYS A 221 8.09 -11.94 6.23
C LYS A 221 8.48 -11.27 4.91
N ALA A 222 7.69 -11.44 3.84
CA ALA A 222 7.94 -10.83 2.54
C ALA A 222 7.89 -9.28 2.61
N LEU A 223 6.89 -8.72 3.27
CA LEU A 223 6.84 -7.27 3.49
C LEU A 223 8.00 -6.78 4.36
N LYS A 224 8.36 -7.53 5.40
CA LYS A 224 9.50 -7.20 6.26
C LYS A 224 10.82 -7.19 5.49
N ALA A 225 11.03 -8.13 4.56
CA ALA A 225 12.19 -8.14 3.68
C ALA A 225 12.26 -6.87 2.81
N ARG A 226 11.11 -6.43 2.24
CA ARG A 226 11.02 -5.16 1.51
C ARG A 226 11.40 -3.97 2.40
N VAL A 227 10.86 -3.88 3.62
CA VAL A 227 11.16 -2.78 4.55
C VAL A 227 12.66 -2.75 4.91
N LEU A 228 13.27 -3.91 5.17
CA LEU A 228 14.70 -4.03 5.45
C LEU A 228 15.58 -3.61 4.25
N LEU A 229 15.16 -3.92 3.02
CA LEU A 229 15.84 -3.45 1.80
C LEU A 229 15.83 -1.91 1.73
N TYR A 230 14.70 -1.29 2.04
CA TYR A 230 14.55 0.17 2.07
C TYR A 230 15.37 0.83 3.20
N GLN A 231 15.45 0.17 4.33
CA GLN A 231 16.31 0.57 5.46
C GLN A 231 17.81 0.35 5.17
N LYS A 232 18.16 -0.21 4.02
CA LYS A 232 19.54 -0.58 3.63
C LYS A 232 20.16 -1.68 4.52
N ASN A 233 19.35 -2.42 5.27
CA ASN A 233 19.78 -3.60 6.00
C ASN A 233 19.80 -4.82 5.07
N TYR A 234 20.73 -4.80 4.12
CA TYR A 234 20.77 -5.74 3.01
C TYR A 234 20.97 -7.18 3.44
N SER A 235 21.79 -7.43 4.47
CA SER A 235 22.02 -8.80 4.95
C SER A 235 20.74 -9.44 5.50
N GLN A 236 19.99 -8.72 6.35
CA GLN A 236 18.73 -9.23 6.87
C GLN A 236 17.63 -9.28 5.80
N ALA A 237 17.63 -8.34 4.85
CA ALA A 237 16.69 -8.35 3.74
C ALA A 237 16.89 -9.59 2.85
N ALA A 238 18.14 -9.91 2.49
CA ALA A 238 18.50 -11.08 1.71
C ALA A 238 18.13 -12.37 2.45
N GLN A 239 18.56 -12.51 3.70
CA GLN A 239 18.24 -13.68 4.52
C GLN A 239 16.72 -13.93 4.56
N LEU A 240 15.94 -12.91 4.89
CA LEU A 240 14.50 -13.06 5.05
C LEU A 240 13.79 -13.32 3.72
N ALA A 241 14.23 -12.70 2.63
CA ALA A 241 13.73 -12.97 1.28
C ALA A 241 14.01 -14.43 0.88
N GLN A 242 15.21 -14.95 1.18
CA GLN A 242 15.56 -16.34 0.93
C GLN A 242 14.71 -17.31 1.78
N GLU A 243 14.42 -16.98 3.04
CA GLU A 243 13.50 -17.76 3.87
C GLU A 243 12.11 -17.85 3.22
N VAL A 244 11.57 -16.72 2.76
CA VAL A 244 10.28 -16.69 2.06
C VAL A 244 10.30 -17.54 0.79
N ILE A 245 11.35 -17.44 -0.03
CA ILE A 245 11.50 -18.23 -1.25
C ILE A 245 11.51 -19.72 -0.94
N ASN A 246 12.23 -20.14 0.10
CA ASN A 246 12.36 -21.53 0.49
C ASN A 246 11.08 -22.11 1.10
N GLU A 247 10.34 -21.31 1.86
CA GLU A 247 9.11 -21.73 2.54
C GLU A 247 7.89 -21.71 1.61
N ALA A 248 7.86 -20.83 0.60
CA ALA A 248 6.71 -20.59 -0.27
C ALA A 248 6.09 -21.87 -0.87
N PRO A 249 6.86 -22.85 -1.41
CA PRO A 249 6.29 -24.08 -1.97
C PRO A 249 5.54 -24.93 -0.95
N ASN A 250 5.92 -24.88 0.33
CA ASN A 250 5.26 -25.65 1.39
C ASN A 250 3.81 -25.21 1.62
N TYR A 251 3.49 -23.97 1.21
CA TYR A 251 2.16 -23.36 1.33
C TYR A 251 1.45 -23.21 -0.01
N GLY A 252 1.97 -23.85 -1.07
CA GLY A 252 1.39 -23.82 -2.40
C GLY A 252 1.64 -22.53 -3.18
N TYR A 253 2.59 -21.70 -2.73
CA TYR A 253 3.02 -20.54 -3.50
C TYR A 253 4.13 -20.92 -4.49
N GLY A 254 4.12 -20.28 -5.68
CA GLY A 254 5.12 -20.50 -6.72
C GLY A 254 5.06 -19.42 -7.81
N LEU A 255 6.15 -19.30 -8.56
CA LEU A 255 6.16 -18.39 -9.72
C LEU A 255 5.31 -19.00 -10.86
N GLU A 256 4.56 -18.15 -11.56
CA GLU A 256 3.94 -18.53 -12.82
C GLU A 256 5.00 -18.76 -13.89
N THR A 257 4.94 -19.90 -14.55
CA THR A 257 5.97 -20.31 -15.51
C THR A 257 5.49 -20.38 -16.96
N ASN A 258 4.17 -20.44 -17.20
CA ASN A 258 3.63 -20.75 -18.51
C ASN A 258 2.90 -19.58 -19.18
N ASP A 259 2.22 -18.75 -18.38
CA ASP A 259 1.45 -17.60 -18.89
C ASP A 259 1.41 -16.50 -17.85
N TRP A 260 2.27 -15.51 -18.02
CA TRP A 260 2.37 -14.37 -17.13
C TRP A 260 1.06 -13.56 -17.00
N SER A 261 0.17 -13.63 -18.01
CA SER A 261 -1.13 -12.96 -17.96
C SER A 261 -2.08 -13.58 -16.94
N GLN A 262 -1.93 -14.87 -16.62
CA GLN A 262 -2.75 -15.56 -15.63
C GLN A 262 -2.60 -14.97 -14.24
N LEU A 263 -1.43 -14.45 -13.91
CA LEU A 263 -1.18 -13.74 -12.66
C LEU A 263 -2.22 -12.63 -12.41
N PHE A 264 -2.53 -11.85 -13.43
CA PHE A 264 -3.45 -10.71 -13.32
C PHE A 264 -4.91 -11.08 -13.56
N LEU A 265 -5.17 -12.19 -14.26
CA LEU A 265 -6.53 -12.73 -14.40
C LEU A 265 -7.02 -13.36 -13.09
N LEU A 266 -6.15 -14.03 -12.36
CA LEU A 266 -6.47 -14.72 -11.12
C LEU A 266 -6.23 -13.87 -9.87
N HIS A 267 -5.35 -12.86 -9.97
CA HIS A 267 -4.87 -11.97 -8.90
C HIS A 267 -4.78 -12.68 -7.54
N TYR A 268 -5.58 -12.35 -6.50
CA TYR A 268 -5.45 -12.97 -5.17
C TYR A 268 -5.65 -14.50 -5.14
N ASN A 269 -6.15 -15.11 -6.22
CA ASN A 269 -6.24 -16.58 -6.34
C ASN A 269 -5.02 -17.20 -7.05
N HIS A 270 -4.07 -16.39 -7.52
CA HIS A 270 -2.89 -16.88 -8.21
C HIS A 270 -1.81 -17.33 -7.21
N PRO A 271 -1.13 -18.47 -7.42
CA PRO A 271 -0.10 -18.99 -6.49
C PRO A 271 1.09 -18.05 -6.25
N GLU A 272 1.40 -17.15 -7.17
CA GLU A 272 2.47 -16.18 -6.98
C GLU A 272 2.10 -15.05 -5.99
N VAL A 273 0.80 -14.80 -5.77
CA VAL A 273 0.32 -13.65 -5.01
C VAL A 273 0.31 -13.96 -3.51
N LEU A 274 1.13 -13.23 -2.77
CA LEU A 274 1.18 -13.30 -1.32
C LEU A 274 0.14 -12.41 -0.65
N PHE A 275 -0.19 -11.26 -1.27
CA PHE A 275 -1.30 -10.42 -0.83
C PHE A 275 -1.85 -9.54 -1.95
N ALA A 276 -3.15 -9.65 -2.16
CA ALA A 276 -3.99 -8.71 -2.89
C ALA A 276 -5.37 -8.66 -2.22
N PRO A 277 -5.96 -7.48 -1.97
CA PRO A 277 -7.30 -7.39 -1.41
C PRO A 277 -8.32 -8.12 -2.27
N TYR A 278 -9.30 -8.73 -1.63
CA TYR A 278 -10.46 -9.29 -2.32
C TYR A 278 -11.17 -8.21 -3.13
N THR A 279 -11.47 -8.49 -4.39
CA THR A 279 -12.27 -7.64 -5.27
C THR A 279 -13.49 -8.39 -5.77
N TYR A 280 -14.59 -7.69 -5.94
CA TYR A 280 -15.84 -8.23 -6.49
C TYR A 280 -16.30 -7.34 -7.64
N GLY A 281 -16.42 -7.90 -8.83
CA GLY A 281 -16.38 -7.18 -10.09
C GLY A 281 -17.40 -6.07 -10.33
N ALA A 282 -18.68 -6.37 -10.19
CA ALA A 282 -19.72 -5.47 -10.74
C ALA A 282 -20.01 -4.23 -9.89
N GLU A 283 -19.77 -4.30 -8.60
CA GLU A 283 -20.30 -3.32 -7.65
C GLU A 283 -19.21 -2.45 -7.00
N GLU A 284 -17.94 -2.73 -7.28
CA GLU A 284 -16.84 -2.05 -6.63
C GLU A 284 -16.21 -0.98 -7.51
N ASN A 285 -16.45 0.25 -7.13
CA ASN A 285 -15.92 1.44 -7.81
C ASN A 285 -14.40 1.40 -8.00
N CYS A 286 -13.65 0.74 -7.11
CA CYS A 286 -12.21 0.70 -7.22
C CYS A 286 -11.71 -0.17 -8.38
N ALA A 287 -12.29 -1.33 -8.65
CA ALA A 287 -11.92 -2.15 -9.80
C ALA A 287 -12.19 -1.41 -11.12
N ILE A 288 -13.37 -0.81 -11.24
CA ILE A 288 -13.78 -0.01 -12.42
C ILE A 288 -12.90 1.24 -12.56
N SER A 289 -12.55 1.88 -11.44
CA SER A 289 -11.76 3.10 -11.45
C SER A 289 -10.33 2.87 -11.90
N ILE A 290 -9.71 1.78 -11.47
CA ILE A 290 -8.35 1.46 -11.88
C ILE A 290 -8.29 1.14 -13.36
N GLU A 291 -9.20 0.34 -13.84
CA GLU A 291 -9.25 0.03 -15.25
C GLU A 291 -9.44 1.29 -16.09
N ARG A 292 -10.37 2.18 -15.74
CA ARG A 292 -10.51 3.47 -16.43
C ARG A 292 -9.24 4.29 -16.40
N THR A 293 -8.61 4.35 -15.24
CA THR A 293 -7.37 5.12 -15.06
C THR A 293 -6.25 4.52 -15.88
N MET A 294 -6.07 3.22 -15.85
CA MET A 294 -5.07 2.52 -16.65
C MET A 294 -5.35 2.63 -18.16
N THR A 295 -6.57 2.40 -18.61
CA THR A 295 -6.92 2.51 -20.02
C THR A 295 -6.86 3.93 -20.56
N SER A 296 -7.14 4.93 -19.75
CA SER A 296 -7.06 6.33 -20.16
C SER A 296 -5.66 6.93 -20.02
N ALA A 297 -4.86 6.40 -19.10
CA ALA A 297 -3.48 6.84 -18.88
C ALA A 297 -2.46 6.11 -19.75
N TYR A 298 -2.88 4.98 -20.30
CA TYR A 298 -1.99 4.10 -21.01
C TYR A 298 -1.60 4.68 -22.37
N THR A 299 -0.38 5.14 -22.46
CA THR A 299 0.28 5.40 -23.73
C THR A 299 1.39 4.38 -23.91
N ASN A 300 1.52 3.84 -25.11
CA ASN A 300 2.58 2.91 -25.49
C ASN A 300 3.99 3.53 -25.45
N THR A 301 4.15 4.71 -24.89
CA THR A 301 5.40 5.43 -24.80
C THR A 301 5.97 5.31 -23.40
N LEU A 302 6.87 4.38 -23.23
CA LEU A 302 7.96 4.58 -22.26
C LEU A 302 8.59 5.94 -22.51
N SER A 303 9.06 6.60 -21.45
CA SER A 303 9.94 7.75 -21.70
C SER A 303 11.03 7.31 -22.66
N SER A 304 11.33 8.13 -23.65
CA SER A 304 12.33 7.82 -24.66
C SER A 304 13.69 7.47 -24.05
N GLU A 305 13.97 7.98 -22.87
CA GLU A 305 15.19 7.72 -22.09
C GLU A 305 15.27 6.28 -21.58
N TRP A 306 14.13 5.75 -21.09
CA TRP A 306 14.08 4.37 -20.64
C TRP A 306 14.20 3.38 -21.81
N ALA A 307 13.49 3.62 -22.91
CA ALA A 307 13.58 2.81 -24.11
C ALA A 307 15.01 2.71 -24.67
N ALA A 308 15.76 3.82 -24.60
CA ALA A 308 17.16 3.85 -25.01
C ALA A 308 18.09 3.02 -24.10
N GLN A 309 17.77 2.88 -22.82
CA GLN A 309 18.57 2.11 -21.85
C GLN A 309 18.29 0.61 -21.88
N SER A 310 17.08 0.20 -22.22
CA SER A 310 16.60 -1.18 -22.06
C SER A 310 16.66 -2.03 -23.34
N GLY A 311 17.05 -1.48 -24.48
CA GLY A 311 17.05 -2.18 -25.75
C GLY A 311 15.64 -2.42 -26.31
N ASP A 312 15.44 -3.53 -27.01
CA ASP A 312 14.13 -3.88 -27.61
C ASP A 312 13.19 -4.44 -26.53
N LEU A 313 12.52 -3.56 -25.82
CA LEU A 313 11.57 -3.91 -24.77
C LEU A 313 10.27 -4.54 -25.31
N GLU A 314 9.95 -4.33 -26.57
CA GLU A 314 8.74 -4.89 -27.18
C GLU A 314 8.80 -6.43 -27.25
N ALA A 315 10.00 -6.99 -27.22
CA ALA A 315 10.21 -8.43 -27.18
C ALA A 315 10.03 -9.04 -25.76
N ASP A 316 10.08 -8.24 -24.71
CA ASP A 316 9.83 -8.74 -23.34
C ASP A 316 8.34 -9.02 -23.11
N PRO A 317 7.94 -10.25 -22.73
CA PRO A 317 6.53 -10.60 -22.54
C PRO A 317 5.86 -9.80 -21.42
N ARG A 318 6.61 -9.35 -20.41
CA ARG A 318 6.11 -8.50 -19.31
C ARG A 318 5.80 -7.11 -19.81
N PHE A 319 6.68 -6.56 -20.66
CA PHE A 319 6.45 -5.29 -21.33
C PHE A 319 5.27 -5.36 -22.27
N ALA A 320 5.24 -6.37 -23.15
CA ALA A 320 4.14 -6.58 -24.08
C ALA A 320 2.80 -6.72 -23.33
N ALA A 321 2.73 -7.51 -22.27
CA ALA A 321 1.52 -7.67 -21.48
C ALA A 321 1.10 -6.37 -20.75
N THR A 322 2.04 -5.61 -20.19
CA THR A 322 1.74 -4.36 -19.49
C THR A 322 1.31 -3.25 -20.46
N PHE A 323 2.01 -3.16 -21.60
CA PHE A 323 1.92 -2.03 -22.54
C PHE A 323 1.26 -2.38 -23.87
N GLN A 324 0.45 -3.46 -23.94
CA GLN A 324 -0.37 -3.74 -25.10
C GLN A 324 -1.33 -2.60 -25.39
N ASN A 325 -1.55 -2.33 -26.69
CA ASN A 325 -2.58 -1.41 -27.17
C ASN A 325 -3.96 -1.91 -26.73
N SER A 326 -4.43 -1.45 -25.59
CA SER A 326 -5.80 -1.68 -25.16
C SER A 326 -6.69 -0.54 -25.66
N SER A 327 -7.75 -0.88 -26.40
CA SER A 327 -8.84 0.08 -26.60
C SER A 327 -9.57 0.26 -25.27
N SER A 328 -10.31 1.35 -25.10
CA SER A 328 -11.16 1.60 -23.91
C SER A 328 -12.21 0.49 -23.63
N LYS A 329 -12.21 -0.56 -24.44
CA LYS A 329 -13.14 -1.70 -24.35
C LYS A 329 -12.48 -3.01 -23.93
N THR A 330 -11.16 -3.08 -23.96
CA THR A 330 -10.40 -4.26 -23.56
C THR A 330 -9.34 -3.83 -22.57
N GLY A 331 -9.29 -4.43 -21.38
CA GLY A 331 -8.25 -4.18 -20.39
C GLY A 331 -6.84 -4.42 -20.97
N ASN A 332 -5.81 -4.01 -20.26
CA ASN A 332 -4.42 -4.38 -20.56
C ASN A 332 -4.02 -5.67 -19.82
N GLY A 333 -2.80 -6.16 -20.04
CA GLY A 333 -2.37 -7.42 -19.45
C GLY A 333 -2.37 -7.44 -17.93
N LYS A 334 -2.03 -6.32 -17.26
CA LYS A 334 -2.06 -6.23 -15.78
C LYS A 334 -3.44 -5.89 -15.20
N TYR A 335 -4.32 -5.32 -16.01
CA TYR A 335 -5.69 -4.95 -15.65
C TYR A 335 -6.64 -5.41 -16.76
N PRO A 336 -6.87 -6.74 -16.86
CA PRO A 336 -7.46 -7.36 -18.04
C PRO A 336 -8.96 -7.09 -18.20
N TYR A 337 -9.65 -6.68 -17.14
CA TYR A 337 -11.09 -6.50 -17.18
C TYR A 337 -11.51 -5.09 -17.59
N ALA A 338 -12.39 -4.99 -18.58
CA ALA A 338 -12.89 -3.72 -19.08
C ALA A 338 -13.91 -3.06 -18.14
N ALA A 339 -13.98 -1.73 -18.14
CA ALA A 339 -14.92 -0.96 -17.31
C ALA A 339 -16.40 -1.33 -17.54
N SER A 340 -16.71 -1.89 -18.72
CA SER A 340 -18.03 -2.41 -19.09
C SER A 340 -18.32 -3.80 -18.55
N ASP A 341 -17.28 -4.53 -18.11
CA ASP A 341 -17.38 -5.93 -17.68
C ASP A 341 -17.77 -6.03 -16.20
N ARG A 342 -18.97 -5.56 -15.91
CA ARG A 342 -19.48 -5.43 -14.54
C ARG A 342 -19.76 -6.76 -13.84
N ASN A 343 -19.77 -7.86 -14.56
CA ASN A 343 -20.05 -9.20 -14.03
C ASN A 343 -18.77 -10.00 -13.76
N SER A 344 -17.59 -9.43 -14.05
CA SER A 344 -16.30 -10.06 -13.78
C SER A 344 -15.84 -9.89 -12.34
N VAL A 345 -14.80 -10.59 -11.98
CA VAL A 345 -14.17 -10.49 -10.64
C VAL A 345 -13.53 -9.11 -10.41
N GLY A 346 -13.34 -8.33 -11.48
CA GLY A 346 -12.69 -7.03 -11.45
C GLY A 346 -11.18 -7.12 -11.46
N ASN A 347 -10.51 -5.96 -11.57
CA ASN A 347 -9.05 -5.88 -11.55
C ASN A 347 -8.54 -5.89 -10.10
N GLY A 348 -7.70 -6.86 -9.75
CA GLY A 348 -7.11 -6.96 -8.42
C GLY A 348 -5.89 -6.06 -8.22
N TYR A 349 -5.59 -5.75 -6.97
CA TYR A 349 -4.39 -5.03 -6.56
C TYR A 349 -3.39 -5.97 -5.94
N ILE A 350 -2.30 -6.27 -6.63
CA ILE A 350 -1.27 -7.11 -6.09
C ILE A 350 -0.29 -6.23 -5.30
N PHE A 351 -0.30 -6.34 -3.98
CA PHE A 351 0.61 -5.59 -3.12
C PHE A 351 1.93 -6.29 -2.87
N ILE A 352 1.91 -7.63 -2.83
CA ILE A 352 3.09 -8.45 -2.55
C ILE A 352 2.98 -9.75 -3.34
N ARG A 353 4.03 -10.13 -4.08
CA ARG A 353 4.12 -11.37 -4.82
C ARG A 353 5.54 -11.92 -4.88
N LEU A 354 5.68 -13.21 -5.17
CA LEU A 354 6.98 -13.91 -5.14
C LEU A 354 8.00 -13.35 -6.14
N GLY A 355 7.58 -12.96 -7.33
CA GLY A 355 8.52 -12.36 -8.31
C GLY A 355 9.27 -11.15 -7.74
N GLU A 356 8.58 -10.33 -6.94
CA GLU A 356 9.22 -9.24 -6.22
C GLU A 356 10.20 -9.74 -5.14
N VAL A 357 9.85 -10.79 -4.41
CA VAL A 357 10.72 -11.33 -3.33
C VAL A 357 12.04 -11.83 -3.90
N TYR A 358 12.03 -12.50 -5.07
CA TYR A 358 13.26 -12.86 -5.78
C TYR A 358 14.10 -11.63 -6.15
N LEU A 359 13.46 -10.54 -6.57
CA LEU A 359 14.18 -9.31 -6.94
C LEU A 359 14.65 -8.50 -5.72
N ILE A 360 13.96 -8.58 -4.58
CA ILE A 360 14.45 -8.08 -3.29
C ILE A 360 15.71 -8.84 -2.88
N HIS A 361 15.69 -10.17 -2.98
CA HIS A 361 16.86 -11.00 -2.68
C HIS A 361 18.03 -10.66 -3.60
N ALA A 362 17.80 -10.61 -4.92
CA ALA A 362 18.83 -10.26 -5.90
C ALA A 362 19.49 -8.90 -5.62
N GLU A 363 18.67 -7.86 -5.34
CA GLU A 363 19.20 -6.52 -5.03
C GLU A 363 19.95 -6.51 -3.70
N ALA A 364 19.39 -7.12 -2.66
CA ALA A 364 19.98 -7.16 -1.33
C ALA A 364 21.33 -7.88 -1.33
N GLU A 365 21.46 -8.99 -2.06
CA GLU A 365 22.72 -9.70 -2.24
C GLU A 365 23.73 -8.87 -3.07
N ALA A 366 23.31 -8.30 -4.19
CA ALA A 366 24.20 -7.50 -5.02
C ALA A 366 24.79 -6.29 -4.27
N ARG A 367 24.01 -5.68 -3.37
CA ARG A 367 24.46 -4.54 -2.55
C ARG A 367 25.43 -4.92 -1.43
N GLN A 368 25.60 -6.19 -1.12
CA GLN A 368 26.61 -6.68 -0.17
C GLN A 368 27.99 -6.89 -0.81
N GLY A 369 28.11 -6.74 -2.14
CA GLY A 369 29.37 -6.79 -2.86
C GLY A 369 29.65 -8.12 -3.54
N SER A 370 30.82 -8.23 -4.17
CA SER A 370 31.14 -9.30 -5.10
C SER A 370 31.09 -10.73 -4.55
N ALA A 371 31.27 -10.90 -3.24
CA ALA A 371 31.14 -12.22 -2.60
C ALA A 371 29.70 -12.78 -2.67
N HIS A 372 28.71 -11.92 -2.92
CA HIS A 372 27.29 -12.23 -2.95
C HIS A 372 26.68 -12.20 -4.37
N TYR A 373 27.50 -11.96 -5.41
CA TYR A 373 26.98 -11.83 -6.76
C TYR A 373 26.43 -13.13 -7.35
N ALA A 374 26.91 -14.29 -6.87
CA ALA A 374 26.40 -15.58 -7.32
C ALA A 374 24.92 -15.76 -6.91
N GLU A 375 24.60 -15.44 -5.66
CA GLU A 375 23.26 -15.51 -5.11
C GLU A 375 22.33 -14.46 -5.75
N ALA A 376 22.86 -13.25 -5.96
CA ALA A 376 22.14 -12.19 -6.66
C ALA A 376 21.74 -12.62 -8.09
N ARG A 377 22.70 -13.20 -8.83
CA ARG A 377 22.48 -13.72 -10.18
C ARG A 377 21.49 -14.86 -10.20
N ALA A 378 21.56 -15.80 -9.26
CA ALA A 378 20.64 -16.93 -9.18
C ALA A 378 19.19 -16.47 -9.06
N SER A 379 18.91 -15.48 -8.19
CA SER A 379 17.58 -14.94 -8.05
C SER A 379 17.10 -14.11 -9.24
N LEU A 380 17.99 -13.30 -9.83
CA LEU A 380 17.68 -12.58 -11.06
C LEU A 380 17.37 -13.55 -12.20
N LYS A 381 18.19 -14.61 -12.35
CA LYS A 381 18.00 -15.64 -13.37
C LYS A 381 16.63 -16.31 -13.27
N THR A 382 16.15 -16.63 -12.08
CA THR A 382 14.82 -17.21 -11.88
C THR A 382 13.71 -16.33 -12.49
N VAL A 383 13.82 -15.01 -12.37
CA VAL A 383 12.83 -14.07 -12.93
C VAL A 383 13.00 -13.89 -14.44
N THR A 384 14.23 -13.85 -14.93
CA THR A 384 14.52 -13.69 -16.38
C THR A 384 14.20 -14.97 -17.16
N ASP A 385 14.51 -16.15 -16.63
CA ASP A 385 14.16 -17.45 -17.25
C ASP A 385 12.64 -17.57 -17.41
N ARG A 386 11.89 -17.21 -16.35
CA ARG A 386 10.42 -17.15 -16.42
C ARG A 386 9.91 -16.19 -17.51
N ALA A 387 10.57 -15.07 -17.71
CA ALA A 387 10.24 -14.11 -18.76
C ALA A 387 10.68 -14.55 -20.16
N GLY A 388 11.31 -15.73 -20.27
CA GLY A 388 11.71 -16.32 -21.56
C GLY A 388 13.04 -15.80 -22.11
N TYR A 389 13.88 -15.19 -21.29
CA TYR A 389 15.22 -14.78 -21.68
C TYR A 389 16.15 -16.00 -21.87
N PRO A 390 17.22 -15.87 -22.68
CA PRO A 390 18.25 -16.90 -22.79
C PRO A 390 18.86 -17.26 -21.44
N GLU A 391 19.10 -18.55 -21.20
CA GLU A 391 19.63 -19.06 -19.92
C GLU A 391 20.97 -18.43 -19.50
N ASP A 392 21.78 -17.99 -20.45
CA ASP A 392 23.09 -17.37 -20.21
C ASP A 392 23.05 -15.85 -20.08
N LEU A 393 21.86 -15.22 -20.22
CA LEU A 393 21.73 -13.76 -20.15
C LEU A 393 22.36 -13.20 -18.87
N VAL A 394 21.94 -13.71 -17.73
CA VAL A 394 22.37 -13.18 -16.42
C VAL A 394 23.83 -13.45 -16.15
N ASP A 395 24.35 -14.60 -16.61
CA ASP A 395 25.75 -14.99 -16.45
C ASP A 395 26.68 -14.06 -17.25
N ASN A 396 26.22 -13.55 -18.38
CA ASN A 396 26.94 -12.64 -19.26
C ASN A 396 26.88 -11.15 -18.83
N ILE A 397 26.09 -10.80 -17.81
CA ILE A 397 26.03 -9.42 -17.28
C ILE A 397 27.36 -9.12 -16.56
N PRO A 398 28.12 -8.06 -16.93
CA PRO A 398 29.30 -7.65 -16.18
C PRO A 398 28.95 -7.30 -14.72
N ASP A 399 29.84 -7.62 -13.78
CA ASP A 399 29.63 -7.38 -12.35
C ASP A 399 29.24 -5.93 -12.03
N ASN A 400 29.91 -4.96 -12.68
CA ASN A 400 29.62 -3.54 -12.51
C ASN A 400 28.28 -3.08 -13.13
N LYS A 401 27.56 -3.98 -13.81
CA LYS A 401 26.23 -3.75 -14.39
C LYS A 401 25.14 -4.57 -13.71
N LEU A 402 25.50 -5.46 -12.79
CA LEU A 402 24.56 -6.37 -12.18
C LEU A 402 23.43 -5.64 -11.43
N LEU A 403 23.77 -4.64 -10.61
CA LEU A 403 22.79 -3.87 -9.85
C LEU A 403 21.84 -3.09 -10.77
N GLU A 404 22.35 -2.51 -11.86
CA GLU A 404 21.51 -1.84 -12.85
C GLU A 404 20.60 -2.82 -13.59
N ALA A 405 21.08 -3.99 -13.96
CA ALA A 405 20.25 -5.03 -14.58
C ALA A 405 19.12 -5.49 -13.63
N ILE A 406 19.42 -5.68 -12.34
CA ILE A 406 18.39 -6.00 -11.34
C ILE A 406 17.34 -4.90 -11.30
N ARG A 407 17.72 -3.63 -11.26
CA ARG A 407 16.80 -2.49 -11.28
C ARG A 407 15.91 -2.50 -12.52
N GLN A 408 16.48 -2.74 -13.70
CA GLN A 408 15.72 -2.81 -14.95
C GLN A 408 14.71 -3.95 -14.96
N HIS A 409 15.11 -5.13 -14.51
CA HIS A 409 14.20 -6.27 -14.43
C HIS A 409 13.13 -6.10 -13.34
N LYS A 410 13.43 -5.38 -12.23
CA LYS A 410 12.39 -4.96 -11.26
C LYS A 410 11.38 -4.04 -11.91
N TRP A 411 11.82 -3.08 -12.71
CA TRP A 411 10.92 -2.19 -13.43
C TRP A 411 9.99 -2.97 -14.38
N LEU A 412 10.54 -3.83 -15.25
CA LEU A 412 9.75 -4.66 -16.16
C LEU A 412 8.74 -5.53 -15.43
N GLU A 413 9.13 -6.04 -14.28
CA GLU A 413 8.30 -6.91 -13.47
C GLU A 413 7.15 -6.15 -12.78
N LEU A 414 7.45 -5.02 -12.14
CA LEU A 414 6.59 -4.38 -11.14
C LEU A 414 5.94 -3.07 -11.60
N VAL A 415 6.28 -2.56 -12.78
CA VAL A 415 5.72 -1.29 -13.28
C VAL A 415 4.18 -1.32 -13.26
N ALA A 416 3.59 -0.22 -12.83
CA ALA A 416 2.14 -0.04 -12.72
C ALA A 416 1.44 -0.96 -11.68
N GLU A 417 2.15 -1.55 -10.74
CA GLU A 417 1.55 -2.32 -9.63
C GLU A 417 1.43 -1.49 -8.34
N ASN A 418 2.55 -1.20 -7.67
CA ASN A 418 2.58 -0.51 -6.36
C ASN A 418 3.47 0.73 -6.34
N GLY A 419 3.94 1.18 -7.51
CA GLY A 419 4.90 2.27 -7.62
C GLY A 419 6.29 1.91 -7.16
N GLU A 420 6.66 0.61 -7.12
CA GLU A 420 8.01 0.18 -6.75
C GLU A 420 9.06 0.80 -7.68
N GLU A 421 8.72 1.02 -8.95
CA GLU A 421 9.55 1.72 -9.91
C GLU A 421 9.89 3.17 -9.51
N TRP A 422 8.97 3.87 -8.84
CA TRP A 422 9.24 5.19 -8.28
C TRP A 422 10.17 5.10 -7.08
N PHE A 423 9.88 4.24 -6.15
CA PHE A 423 10.69 4.10 -4.94
C PHE A 423 12.08 3.56 -5.23
N ASP A 424 12.24 2.68 -6.22
CA ASP A 424 13.54 2.24 -6.70
C ASP A 424 14.32 3.41 -7.31
N LEU A 425 13.68 4.24 -8.13
CA LEU A 425 14.31 5.44 -8.67
C LEU A 425 14.85 6.36 -7.56
N VAL A 426 14.04 6.58 -6.50
CA VAL A 426 14.45 7.36 -5.32
C VAL A 426 15.64 6.70 -4.61
N ARG A 427 15.55 5.40 -4.31
CA ARG A 427 16.59 4.67 -3.56
C ARG A 427 17.91 4.64 -4.32
N TYR A 428 17.89 4.36 -5.61
CA TYR A 428 19.09 4.32 -6.45
C TYR A 428 19.71 5.71 -6.64
N THR A 429 18.89 6.75 -6.74
CA THR A 429 19.38 8.14 -6.79
C THR A 429 20.06 8.52 -5.46
N GLN A 430 19.45 8.21 -4.33
CA GLN A 430 20.00 8.51 -3.01
C GLN A 430 21.20 7.64 -2.62
N SER A 431 21.37 6.49 -3.25
CA SER A 431 22.57 5.65 -3.08
C SER A 431 23.72 6.04 -4.03
N GLY A 432 23.50 7.01 -4.92
CA GLY A 432 24.50 7.45 -5.90
C GLY A 432 24.63 6.54 -7.12
N ASP A 433 23.73 5.56 -7.28
CA ASP A 433 23.72 4.64 -8.42
C ASP A 433 23.13 5.30 -9.68
N LEU A 434 22.26 6.31 -9.49
CA LEU A 434 21.64 7.11 -10.54
C LEU A 434 21.84 8.60 -10.31
N ALA A 435 22.07 9.34 -11.37
CA ALA A 435 22.05 10.81 -11.32
C ALA A 435 20.61 11.35 -11.44
N TYR A 436 20.34 12.49 -10.82
CA TYR A 436 19.11 13.25 -11.05
C TYR A 436 18.91 13.50 -12.54
N GLY A 437 17.69 13.35 -13.02
CA GLY A 437 17.34 13.58 -14.42
C GLY A 437 17.77 12.47 -15.40
N SER A 438 18.54 11.47 -14.96
CA SER A 438 19.04 10.42 -15.86
C SER A 438 17.95 9.46 -16.37
N VAL A 439 16.91 9.24 -15.58
CA VAL A 439 15.74 8.41 -15.96
C VAL A 439 14.55 9.29 -16.33
N LYS A 440 14.32 10.35 -15.57
CA LYS A 440 13.26 11.31 -15.82
C LYS A 440 13.79 12.74 -15.69
N SER A 441 13.78 13.48 -16.79
CA SER A 441 14.42 14.80 -16.90
C SER A 441 13.83 15.86 -15.96
N SER A 442 12.56 15.71 -15.53
CA SER A 442 11.91 16.61 -14.56
C SER A 442 12.36 16.38 -13.12
N LEU A 443 13.00 15.24 -12.82
CA LEU A 443 13.54 14.95 -11.49
C LEU A 443 14.93 15.57 -11.35
N THR A 444 15.01 16.78 -10.83
CA THR A 444 16.23 17.60 -10.78
C THR A 444 16.77 17.87 -9.38
N SER A 445 15.97 17.59 -8.35
CA SER A 445 16.27 17.99 -6.99
C SER A 445 15.76 17.02 -5.95
N GLU A 446 16.41 16.97 -4.80
CA GLU A 446 16.08 16.07 -3.70
C GLU A 446 14.65 16.24 -3.14
N TRP A 447 14.15 17.48 -3.07
CA TRP A 447 12.81 17.73 -2.54
C TRP A 447 11.70 17.02 -3.35
N GLN A 448 11.94 16.76 -4.64
CA GLN A 448 11.01 16.05 -5.53
C GLN A 448 10.93 14.54 -5.26
N LEU A 449 11.79 13.99 -4.40
CA LEU A 449 11.84 12.56 -4.11
C LEU A 449 10.72 12.07 -3.17
N ILE A 450 10.06 12.99 -2.48
CA ILE A 450 8.93 12.70 -1.61
C ILE A 450 7.79 13.67 -1.91
N LEU A 451 6.57 13.26 -1.60
CA LEU A 451 5.38 14.10 -1.80
C LEU A 451 5.22 15.09 -0.65
N PRO A 452 4.58 16.24 -0.89
CA PRO A 452 4.27 17.18 0.16
C PRO A 452 3.24 16.60 1.14
N ILE A 453 3.33 16.99 2.40
CA ILE A 453 2.25 16.71 3.37
C ILE A 453 1.02 17.50 2.94
N PRO A 454 -0.15 16.85 2.78
CA PRO A 454 -1.36 17.51 2.31
C PRO A 454 -1.77 18.69 3.19
N GLU A 455 -2.18 19.80 2.57
CA GLU A 455 -2.60 21.01 3.28
C GLU A 455 -3.71 20.74 4.29
N LYS A 456 -4.70 19.92 3.93
CA LYS A 456 -5.81 19.56 4.80
C LYS A 456 -5.34 18.80 6.07
N ALA A 457 -4.33 17.96 5.96
CA ALA A 457 -3.74 17.28 7.11
C ALA A 457 -3.04 18.26 8.06
N ARG A 458 -2.32 19.24 7.51
CA ARG A 458 -1.63 20.29 8.28
C ARG A 458 -2.59 21.29 8.91
N SER A 459 -3.67 21.67 8.23
CA SER A 459 -4.68 22.57 8.79
C SER A 459 -5.37 21.96 10.02
N GLY A 460 -5.56 20.65 10.04
CA GLY A 460 -6.10 19.90 11.18
C GLY A 460 -5.07 19.58 12.28
N ASN A 461 -3.77 19.70 11.99
CA ASN A 461 -2.69 19.38 12.94
C ASN A 461 -1.56 20.40 12.83
N LYS A 462 -1.60 21.43 13.68
CA LYS A 462 -0.63 22.53 13.66
C LYS A 462 0.82 22.14 14.02
N LEU A 463 1.04 20.96 14.59
CA LEU A 463 2.38 20.43 14.89
C LEU A 463 2.96 19.64 13.70
N LEU A 464 2.18 19.40 12.65
CA LEU A 464 2.61 18.66 11.47
C LEU A 464 3.39 19.59 10.53
N THR A 465 4.71 19.48 10.56
CA THR A 465 5.61 20.25 9.70
C THR A 465 5.56 19.77 8.25
N GLN A 466 5.76 20.68 7.30
CA GLN A 466 5.87 20.34 5.87
C GLN A 466 7.25 19.73 5.56
N ASN A 467 7.35 19.03 4.44
CA ASN A 467 8.61 18.65 3.84
C ASN A 467 9.40 19.87 3.37
N PRO A 468 10.74 19.83 3.38
CA PRO A 468 11.55 20.95 2.90
C PRO A 468 11.16 21.36 1.48
N GLN A 469 11.12 22.65 1.25
CA GLN A 469 10.85 23.32 -0.04
C GLN A 469 9.39 23.26 -0.55
N TYR A 470 8.45 22.68 0.21
CA TYR A 470 7.01 22.78 -0.06
C TYR A 470 6.32 23.88 0.75
#